data_d4881fdf2d4c3c08ef366de5abce5cf4
#
_entry.id   d4881fdf2d4c3c08ef366de5abce5cf4
#
_cell.length_a   1.000
_cell.length_b   1.000
_cell.length_c   1.000
_cell.angle_alpha   90.00
_cell.angle_beta   90.00
_cell.angle_gamma   90.00
#
_symmetry.space_group_name_H-M   'P 1'
#
loop_
_entity.id
_entity.type
_entity.pdbx_description
1 polymer ?
#
loop_
_entity_poly.entity_id
_entity_poly.type
_entity_poly.pdbx_seq_one_letter_code
_entity_poly.pdbx_strand_id
1 'polypeptide(L)'
;MAITEIRNKKNEIICAFLKRAIKNPKYKPVKSRIRELTQLAKKKDSLEKCIVEKYDYMTKEPHQGETDVEKLYLLLGKLQGCGWLPMMKDLRLEKRIQCEKLFVALNEIENSFDDDTNAQIDWVSAYINTSRYQEFLDSLALYDIVKAKDFVEVGENSWEFKLWVGEAA
;
A
#
# COMPACT_ATOMS: atom_id res chain seq x y z
N MET A 1 37.64 8.26 5.04
CA MET A 1 37.81 7.32 3.90
C MET A 1 37.11 5.99 4.16
N ALA A 2 37.39 5.30 5.23
CA ALA A 2 36.84 3.95 5.48
C ALA A 2 35.29 3.85 5.46
N ILE A 3 34.56 4.81 6.04
CA ILE A 3 33.08 4.76 6.11
C ILE A 3 32.46 4.95 4.72
N THR A 4 33.01 5.82 3.90
CA THR A 4 32.51 6.08 2.53
C THR A 4 32.78 4.88 1.62
N GLU A 5 33.94 4.26 1.75
CA GLU A 5 34.28 3.04 0.99
C GLU A 5 33.39 1.86 1.37
N ILE A 6 33.13 1.65 2.65
CA ILE A 6 32.22 0.60 3.13
C ILE A 6 30.80 0.83 2.60
N ARG A 7 30.34 2.07 2.60
CA ARG A 7 29.01 2.44 2.09
C ARG A 7 28.90 2.15 0.59
N ASN A 8 29.89 2.56 -0.20
CA ASN A 8 29.92 2.32 -1.64
C ASN A 8 29.93 0.83 -1.95
N LYS A 9 30.73 0.05 -1.22
CA LYS A 9 30.80 -1.40 -1.38
C LYS A 9 29.46 -2.11 -1.03
N LYS A 10 28.78 -1.66 0.02
CA LYS A 10 27.42 -2.16 0.35
C LYS A 10 26.42 -1.85 -0.76
N ASN A 11 26.41 -0.63 -1.28
CA ASN A 11 25.54 -0.23 -2.38
C ASN A 11 25.81 -1.05 -3.65
N GLU A 12 27.08 -1.33 -3.96
CA GLU A 12 27.45 -2.17 -5.11
C GLU A 12 26.92 -3.60 -4.97
N ILE A 13 27.02 -4.20 -3.79
CA ILE A 13 26.51 -5.55 -3.49
C ILE A 13 25.00 -5.57 -3.66
N ILE A 14 24.28 -4.60 -3.10
CA ILE A 14 22.81 -4.49 -3.20
C ILE A 14 22.40 -4.29 -4.67
N CYS A 15 23.07 -3.43 -5.41
CA CYS A 15 22.80 -3.21 -6.82
C CYS A 15 23.04 -4.48 -7.66
N ALA A 16 24.10 -5.23 -7.37
CA ALA A 16 24.39 -6.51 -8.05
C ALA A 16 23.29 -7.55 -7.76
N PHE A 17 22.82 -7.63 -6.52
CA PHE A 17 21.69 -8.47 -6.14
C PHE A 17 20.41 -8.09 -6.87
N LEU A 18 20.04 -6.80 -6.89
CA LEU A 18 18.85 -6.28 -7.55
C LEU A 18 18.87 -6.55 -9.07
N LYS A 19 20.02 -6.40 -9.71
CA LYS A 19 20.19 -6.72 -11.14
C LYS A 19 19.98 -8.21 -11.45
N ARG A 20 20.40 -9.10 -10.55
CA ARG A 20 20.14 -10.55 -10.68
C ARG A 20 18.68 -10.88 -10.42
N ALA A 21 18.08 -10.28 -9.38
CA ALA A 21 16.70 -10.49 -9.00
C ALA A 21 15.73 -10.10 -10.13
N ILE A 22 16.00 -9.01 -10.86
CA ILE A 22 15.16 -8.56 -11.99
C ILE A 22 15.04 -9.62 -13.10
N LYS A 23 16.07 -10.46 -13.27
CA LYS A 23 16.09 -11.52 -14.29
C LYS A 23 15.43 -12.81 -13.80
N ASN A 24 15.18 -12.95 -12.51
CA ASN A 24 14.60 -14.16 -11.94
C ASN A 24 13.06 -14.12 -12.06
N PRO A 25 12.42 -15.14 -12.68
CA PRO A 25 10.97 -15.22 -12.82
C PRO A 25 10.21 -15.16 -11.50
N LYS A 26 10.81 -15.63 -10.40
CA LYS A 26 10.22 -15.57 -9.04
C LYS A 26 9.87 -14.15 -8.62
N TYR A 27 10.63 -13.15 -9.06
CA TYR A 27 10.43 -11.75 -8.69
C TYR A 27 9.64 -10.96 -9.73
N LYS A 28 9.03 -11.62 -10.72
CA LYS A 28 8.21 -10.98 -11.75
C LYS A 28 7.13 -10.04 -11.17
N PRO A 29 6.40 -10.39 -10.09
CA PRO A 29 5.37 -9.52 -9.50
C PRO A 29 5.92 -8.23 -8.90
N VAL A 30 7.18 -8.20 -8.46
CA VAL A 30 7.82 -7.05 -7.81
C VAL A 30 8.88 -6.36 -8.67
N LYS A 31 8.91 -6.67 -9.95
CA LYS A 31 9.93 -6.17 -10.89
C LYS A 31 9.98 -4.64 -10.98
N SER A 32 8.84 -3.95 -10.91
CA SER A 32 8.78 -2.48 -10.89
C SER A 32 9.45 -1.92 -9.64
N ARG A 33 9.20 -2.52 -8.47
CA ARG A 33 9.84 -2.12 -7.21
C ARG A 33 11.35 -2.32 -7.22
N ILE A 34 11.82 -3.42 -7.81
CA ILE A 34 13.26 -3.67 -7.96
C ILE A 34 13.89 -2.62 -8.86
N ARG A 35 13.22 -2.19 -9.92
CA ARG A 35 13.69 -1.09 -10.80
C ARG A 35 13.77 0.23 -10.07
N GLU A 36 12.74 0.59 -9.28
CA GLU A 36 12.73 1.80 -8.45
C GLU A 36 13.91 1.81 -7.47
N LEU A 37 14.12 0.71 -6.74
CA LEU A 37 15.25 0.57 -5.82
C LEU A 37 16.59 0.69 -6.53
N THR A 38 16.72 0.10 -7.73
CA THR A 38 17.93 0.21 -8.54
C THR A 38 18.22 1.65 -8.97
N GLN A 39 17.17 2.42 -9.32
CA GLN A 39 17.32 3.84 -9.65
C GLN A 39 17.67 4.69 -8.43
N LEU A 40 17.06 4.42 -7.28
CA LEU A 40 17.38 5.08 -6.02
C LEU A 40 18.84 4.82 -5.60
N ALA A 41 19.34 3.60 -5.79
CA ALA A 41 20.71 3.23 -5.52
C ALA A 41 21.73 4.05 -6.32
N LYS A 42 21.38 4.48 -7.52
CA LYS A 42 22.23 5.31 -8.37
C LYS A 42 22.27 6.79 -7.95
N LYS A 43 21.24 7.24 -7.21
CA LYS A 43 21.03 8.66 -6.89
C LYS A 43 21.32 9.03 -5.44
N LYS A 44 21.44 8.06 -4.53
CA LYS A 44 21.54 8.30 -3.08
C LYS A 44 22.82 7.73 -2.49
N ASP A 45 23.38 8.50 -1.55
CA ASP A 45 24.59 8.14 -0.82
C ASP A 45 24.43 6.93 0.13
N SER A 46 23.17 6.56 0.46
CA SER A 46 22.91 5.40 1.32
C SER A 46 21.61 4.67 0.93
N LEU A 47 21.76 3.60 0.15
CA LEU A 47 20.66 2.70 -0.18
C LEU A 47 20.17 1.91 1.04
N GLU A 48 21.10 1.54 1.94
CA GLU A 48 20.78 0.83 3.19
C GLU A 48 19.76 1.58 4.03
N LYS A 49 19.97 2.89 4.24
CA LYS A 49 19.03 3.75 4.97
C LYS A 49 17.64 3.76 4.33
N CYS A 50 17.56 3.85 3.00
CA CYS A 50 16.28 3.84 2.30
C CYS A 50 15.55 2.50 2.42
N ILE A 51 16.28 1.38 2.43
CA ILE A 51 15.69 0.04 2.62
C ILE A 51 15.18 -0.11 4.04
N VAL A 52 15.95 0.31 5.05
CA VAL A 52 15.54 0.27 6.46
C VAL A 52 14.32 1.13 6.70
N GLU A 53 14.30 2.39 6.25
CA GLU A 53 13.14 3.28 6.37
C GLU A 53 11.89 2.67 5.73
N LYS A 54 12.02 2.07 4.56
CA LYS A 54 10.90 1.42 3.87
C LYS A 54 10.44 0.15 4.58
N TYR A 55 11.37 -0.64 5.12
CA TYR A 55 11.05 -1.83 5.93
C TYR A 55 10.30 -1.43 7.21
N ASP A 56 10.78 -0.42 7.93
CA ASP A 56 10.12 0.10 9.13
C ASP A 56 8.69 0.58 8.81
N TYR A 57 8.50 1.29 7.70
CA TYR A 57 7.18 1.69 7.24
C TYR A 57 6.27 0.49 6.96
N MET A 58 6.77 -0.53 6.25
CA MET A 58 5.99 -1.72 5.91
C MET A 58 5.63 -2.60 7.11
N THR A 59 6.42 -2.55 8.20
CA THR A 59 6.16 -3.32 9.42
C THR A 59 5.26 -2.60 10.42
N LYS A 60 5.05 -1.29 10.27
CA LYS A 60 4.12 -0.54 11.12
C LYS A 60 2.70 -1.08 11.02
N GLU A 61 2.02 -1.13 12.13
CA GLU A 61 0.58 -1.39 12.16
C GLU A 61 -0.21 -0.13 11.75
N PRO A 62 -1.41 -0.28 11.17
CA PRO A 62 -2.19 0.87 10.71
C PRO A 62 -2.44 1.95 11.78
N HIS A 63 -2.65 1.56 13.02
CA HIS A 63 -2.86 2.49 14.14
C HIS A 63 -1.61 3.27 14.56
N GLN A 64 -0.44 2.90 14.06
CA GLN A 64 0.83 3.60 14.31
C GLN A 64 1.10 4.74 13.32
N GLY A 65 0.20 5.00 12.39
CA GLY A 65 0.27 6.17 11.52
C GLY A 65 0.09 7.47 12.31
N GLU A 66 0.86 8.50 12.00
CA GLU A 66 0.76 9.81 12.66
C GLU A 66 -0.48 10.56 12.21
N THR A 67 -0.85 10.44 10.94
CA THR A 67 -2.04 11.04 10.33
C THR A 67 -3.00 9.99 9.81
N ASP A 68 -4.26 10.36 9.60
CA ASP A 68 -5.25 9.43 9.07
C ASP A 68 -4.94 9.00 7.64
N VAL A 69 -4.36 9.89 6.83
CA VAL A 69 -3.84 9.53 5.49
C VAL A 69 -2.77 8.45 5.61
N GLU A 70 -1.82 8.60 6.53
CA GLU A 70 -0.77 7.60 6.75
C GLU A 70 -1.34 6.27 7.24
N LYS A 71 -2.33 6.31 8.15
CA LYS A 71 -3.07 5.11 8.61
C LYS A 71 -3.75 4.38 7.45
N LEU A 72 -4.37 5.11 6.52
CA LEU A 72 -4.96 4.52 5.31
C LEU A 72 -3.91 3.78 4.47
N TYR A 73 -2.77 4.41 4.20
CA TYR A 73 -1.70 3.77 3.42
C TYR A 73 -1.11 2.54 4.12
N LEU A 74 -0.94 2.60 5.44
CA LEU A 74 -0.49 1.44 6.23
C LEU A 74 -1.50 0.29 6.17
N LEU A 75 -2.80 0.58 6.26
CA LEU A 75 -3.87 -0.40 6.08
C LEU A 75 -3.79 -1.06 4.70
N LEU A 76 -3.69 -0.27 3.65
CA LEU A 76 -3.59 -0.79 2.27
C LEU A 76 -2.36 -1.69 2.09
N GLY A 77 -1.23 -1.34 2.71
CA GLY A 77 -0.03 -2.17 2.73
C GLY A 77 -0.24 -3.51 3.44
N LYS A 78 -0.97 -3.52 4.57
CA LYS A 78 -1.32 -4.75 5.28
C LYS A 78 -2.26 -5.64 4.48
N LEU A 79 -3.29 -5.07 3.87
CA LEU A 79 -4.21 -5.80 3.00
C LEU A 79 -3.49 -6.40 1.80
N GLN A 80 -2.49 -5.71 1.24
CA GLN A 80 -1.62 -6.26 0.20
C GLN A 80 -0.88 -7.51 0.68
N GLY A 81 -0.39 -7.50 1.91
CA GLY A 81 0.23 -8.67 2.53
C GLY A 81 -0.72 -9.87 2.70
N CYS A 82 -2.01 -9.62 2.82
CA CYS A 82 -3.07 -10.64 2.88
C CYS A 82 -3.54 -11.14 1.50
N GLY A 83 -3.00 -10.61 0.42
CA GLY A 83 -3.27 -11.06 -0.94
C GLY A 83 -4.25 -10.20 -1.76
N TRP A 84 -4.77 -9.10 -1.20
CA TRP A 84 -5.58 -8.14 -1.93
C TRP A 84 -4.72 -6.98 -2.39
N LEU A 85 -4.59 -6.81 -3.72
CA LEU A 85 -3.73 -5.78 -4.29
C LEU A 85 -4.46 -4.43 -4.29
N PRO A 86 -4.08 -3.48 -3.42
CA PRO A 86 -4.71 -2.18 -3.39
C PRO A 86 -4.31 -1.35 -4.61
N MET A 87 -5.31 -0.70 -5.19
CA MET A 87 -5.15 0.23 -6.30
C MET A 87 -5.94 1.49 -6.03
N MET A 88 -5.31 2.63 -6.16
CA MET A 88 -5.99 3.93 -6.09
C MET A 88 -6.32 4.37 -7.51
N LYS A 89 -7.62 4.47 -7.82
CA LYS A 89 -8.11 4.85 -9.13
C LYS A 89 -9.39 5.67 -9.00
N ASP A 90 -9.70 6.45 -10.01
CA ASP A 90 -11.02 7.04 -10.15
C ASP A 90 -12.03 5.95 -10.52
N LEU A 91 -12.89 5.59 -9.58
CA LEU A 91 -13.89 4.53 -9.76
C LEU A 91 -14.86 4.79 -10.91
N ARG A 92 -15.05 6.04 -11.30
CA ARG A 92 -15.94 6.40 -12.42
C ARG A 92 -15.42 5.94 -13.77
N LEU A 93 -14.10 5.77 -13.88
CA LEU A 93 -13.42 5.36 -15.10
C LEU A 93 -13.21 3.85 -15.20
N GLU A 94 -13.31 3.12 -14.08
CA GLU A 94 -13.07 1.69 -14.03
C GLU A 94 -14.36 0.90 -14.28
N LYS A 95 -14.47 0.33 -15.48
CA LYS A 95 -15.58 -0.56 -15.86
C LYS A 95 -15.31 -2.03 -15.61
N ARG A 96 -14.06 -2.42 -15.32
CA ARG A 96 -13.65 -3.81 -15.10
C ARG A 96 -12.95 -3.95 -13.76
N ILE A 97 -13.64 -4.59 -12.84
CA ILE A 97 -13.08 -4.98 -11.56
C ILE A 97 -12.28 -6.27 -11.79
N GLN A 98 -11.04 -6.28 -11.34
CA GLN A 98 -10.16 -7.44 -11.46
C GLN A 98 -10.20 -8.25 -10.16
N CYS A 99 -10.18 -9.58 -10.29
CA CYS A 99 -10.21 -10.50 -9.15
C CYS A 99 -9.05 -10.26 -8.17
N GLU A 100 -9.34 -10.39 -6.87
CA GLU A 100 -8.41 -10.18 -5.74
C GLU A 100 -7.81 -8.78 -5.69
N LYS A 101 -8.48 -7.79 -6.26
CA LYS A 101 -8.08 -6.38 -6.20
C LYS A 101 -9.02 -5.55 -5.36
N LEU A 102 -8.42 -4.72 -4.53
CA LEU A 102 -9.08 -3.69 -3.75
C LEU A 102 -8.86 -2.34 -4.46
N PHE A 103 -9.93 -1.70 -4.87
CA PHE A 103 -9.89 -0.35 -5.44
C PHE A 103 -10.34 0.66 -4.39
N VAL A 104 -9.58 1.71 -4.23
CA VAL A 104 -9.92 2.85 -3.39
C VAL A 104 -10.10 4.07 -4.28
N ALA A 105 -11.19 4.81 -4.08
CA ALA A 105 -11.53 5.97 -4.89
C ALA A 105 -10.54 7.13 -4.68
N LEU A 106 -9.60 7.29 -5.60
CA LEU A 106 -8.58 8.34 -5.55
C LEU A 106 -9.20 9.74 -5.49
N ASN A 107 -10.23 9.98 -6.30
CA ASN A 107 -10.94 11.26 -6.34
C ASN A 107 -11.67 11.60 -5.03
N GLU A 108 -12.05 10.61 -4.22
CA GLU A 108 -12.63 10.81 -2.91
C GLU A 108 -11.55 11.04 -1.84
N ILE A 109 -10.38 10.40 -1.95
CA ILE A 109 -9.28 10.61 -1.01
C ILE A 109 -8.90 12.09 -0.94
N GLU A 110 -8.78 12.75 -2.08
CA GLU A 110 -8.44 14.18 -2.15
C GLU A 110 -9.45 15.09 -1.44
N ASN A 111 -10.70 14.68 -1.35
CA ASN A 111 -11.78 15.45 -0.72
C ASN A 111 -12.20 14.94 0.67
N SER A 112 -11.76 13.76 1.04
CA SER A 112 -12.15 13.10 2.31
C SER A 112 -11.16 13.30 3.44
N PHE A 113 -10.06 13.99 3.19
CA PHE A 113 -9.05 14.33 4.18
C PHE A 113 -8.81 15.84 4.18
N ASP A 114 -8.62 16.39 5.37
CA ASP A 114 -8.28 17.79 5.56
C ASP A 114 -6.86 18.08 5.04
N ASP A 115 -6.70 19.12 4.22
CA ASP A 115 -5.43 19.44 3.56
C ASP A 115 -4.30 19.85 4.53
N ASP A 116 -4.67 20.45 5.66
CA ASP A 116 -3.68 20.95 6.63
C ASP A 116 -3.27 19.89 7.66
N THR A 117 -4.24 19.10 8.12
CA THR A 117 -4.05 18.13 9.21
C THR A 117 -3.94 16.69 8.75
N ASN A 118 -4.33 16.39 7.50
CA ASN A 118 -4.50 15.04 6.96
C ASN A 118 -5.45 14.15 7.79
N ALA A 119 -6.34 14.76 8.59
CA ALA A 119 -7.39 14.07 9.30
C ALA A 119 -8.52 13.67 8.34
N GLN A 120 -9.09 12.51 8.54
CA GLN A 120 -10.23 12.07 7.73
C GLN A 120 -11.49 12.84 8.15
N ILE A 121 -12.17 13.46 7.18
CA ILE A 121 -13.38 14.27 7.35
C ILE A 121 -14.60 13.67 6.69
N ASP A 122 -14.44 12.75 5.75
CA ASP A 122 -15.51 12.02 5.10
C ASP A 122 -15.12 10.58 4.78
N TRP A 123 -16.11 9.74 4.51
CA TRP A 123 -15.93 8.34 4.17
C TRP A 123 -15.37 8.18 2.76
N VAL A 124 -14.41 7.26 2.60
CA VAL A 124 -13.81 6.92 1.31
C VAL A 124 -14.48 5.69 0.73
N SER A 125 -14.94 5.77 -0.50
CA SER A 125 -15.49 4.62 -1.22
C SER A 125 -14.38 3.65 -1.62
N ALA A 126 -14.67 2.36 -1.49
CA ALA A 126 -13.80 1.29 -1.89
C ALA A 126 -14.58 0.17 -2.57
N TYR A 127 -13.87 -0.60 -3.37
CA TYR A 127 -14.37 -1.76 -4.10
C TYR A 127 -13.49 -2.95 -3.87
N ILE A 128 -14.08 -4.11 -3.64
CA ILE A 128 -13.35 -5.39 -3.60
C ILE A 128 -13.99 -6.39 -4.55
N ASN A 129 -13.18 -7.05 -5.37
CA ASN A 129 -13.59 -8.23 -6.11
C ASN A 129 -12.79 -9.41 -5.61
N THR A 130 -13.46 -10.34 -4.95
CA THR A 130 -12.82 -11.54 -4.40
C THR A 130 -13.81 -12.67 -4.20
N SER A 131 -13.38 -13.91 -4.47
CA SER A 131 -14.10 -15.12 -4.07
C SER A 131 -13.96 -15.43 -2.57
N ARG A 132 -13.04 -14.73 -1.88
CA ARG A 132 -12.72 -14.91 -0.44
C ARG A 132 -13.28 -13.76 0.40
N TYR A 133 -14.54 -13.40 0.19
CA TYR A 133 -15.15 -12.22 0.82
C TYR A 133 -15.10 -12.26 2.36
N GLN A 134 -15.37 -13.41 2.97
CA GLN A 134 -15.29 -13.54 4.43
C GLN A 134 -13.87 -13.34 4.95
N GLU A 135 -12.86 -13.88 4.28
CA GLU A 135 -11.46 -13.66 4.64
C GLU A 135 -11.07 -12.17 4.53
N PHE A 136 -11.64 -11.46 3.56
CA PHE A 136 -11.45 -10.01 3.44
C PHE A 136 -12.02 -9.25 4.63
N LEU A 137 -13.26 -9.57 5.03
CA LEU A 137 -13.88 -8.98 6.22
C LEU A 137 -13.08 -9.28 7.49
N ASP A 138 -12.63 -10.51 7.64
CA ASP A 138 -11.80 -10.93 8.78
C ASP A 138 -10.46 -10.16 8.80
N SER A 139 -9.87 -9.90 7.64
CA SER A 139 -8.65 -9.10 7.53
C SER A 139 -8.87 -7.64 7.93
N LEU A 140 -10.01 -7.04 7.58
CA LEU A 140 -10.36 -5.69 8.04
C LEU A 140 -10.60 -5.66 9.56
N ALA A 141 -11.23 -6.68 10.10
CA ALA A 141 -11.55 -6.77 11.52
C ALA A 141 -10.30 -6.95 12.43
N LEU A 142 -9.13 -7.28 11.87
CA LEU A 142 -7.88 -7.33 12.62
C LEU A 142 -7.42 -5.95 13.12
N TYR A 143 -7.94 -4.87 12.56
CA TYR A 143 -7.49 -3.52 12.86
C TYR A 143 -8.60 -2.71 13.51
N ASP A 144 -8.46 -2.41 14.80
CA ASP A 144 -9.45 -1.69 15.61
C ASP A 144 -9.77 -0.28 15.08
N ILE A 145 -8.80 0.34 14.42
CA ILE A 145 -8.95 1.69 13.89
C ILE A 145 -9.83 1.75 12.62
N VAL A 146 -9.97 0.63 11.94
CA VAL A 146 -10.70 0.58 10.66
C VAL A 146 -12.17 0.39 10.90
N LYS A 147 -12.98 1.30 10.38
CA LYS A 147 -14.42 1.16 10.30
C LYS A 147 -14.80 0.99 8.83
N ALA A 148 -15.59 -0.04 8.55
CA ALA A 148 -16.12 -0.29 7.22
C ALA A 148 -17.63 -0.45 7.32
N LYS A 149 -18.37 0.15 6.39
CA LYS A 149 -19.85 0.10 6.38
C LYS A 149 -20.39 0.11 4.97
N ASP A 150 -21.73 -0.01 4.88
CA ASP A 150 -22.48 0.13 3.64
C ASP A 150 -22.03 -0.84 2.55
N PHE A 151 -21.77 -2.11 2.94
CA PHE A 151 -21.40 -3.15 1.99
C PHE A 151 -22.58 -3.49 1.08
N VAL A 152 -22.41 -3.23 -0.21
CA VAL A 152 -23.41 -3.50 -1.26
C VAL A 152 -22.78 -4.39 -2.31
N GLU A 153 -23.42 -5.53 -2.59
CA GLU A 153 -23.04 -6.38 -3.71
C GLU A 153 -23.41 -5.71 -5.02
N VAL A 154 -22.41 -5.46 -5.87
CA VAL A 154 -22.55 -4.74 -7.14
C VAL A 154 -22.31 -5.62 -8.36
N GLY A 155 -21.94 -6.87 -8.15
CA GLY A 155 -21.70 -7.87 -9.18
C GLY A 155 -21.19 -9.16 -8.57
N GLU A 156 -20.95 -10.16 -9.40
CA GLU A 156 -20.43 -11.45 -8.95
C GLU A 156 -19.11 -11.28 -8.20
N ASN A 157 -19.07 -11.71 -6.94
CA ASN A 157 -17.91 -11.56 -6.05
C ASN A 157 -17.40 -10.13 -5.92
N SER A 158 -18.27 -9.13 -6.06
CA SER A 158 -17.91 -7.73 -6.07
C SER A 158 -18.75 -6.92 -5.11
N TRP A 159 -18.11 -6.19 -4.21
CA TRP A 159 -18.76 -5.34 -3.21
C TRP A 159 -18.20 -3.93 -3.24
N GLU A 160 -19.09 -2.97 -3.13
CA GLU A 160 -18.79 -1.58 -2.80
C GLU A 160 -18.97 -1.38 -1.31
N PHE A 161 -18.14 -0.57 -0.68
CA PHE A 161 -18.22 -0.24 0.73
C PHE A 161 -17.54 1.09 1.05
N LYS A 162 -17.71 1.56 2.28
CA LYS A 162 -17.11 2.79 2.77
C LYS A 162 -16.08 2.49 3.83
N LEU A 163 -14.93 3.19 3.78
CA LEU A 163 -13.82 3.07 4.71
C LEU A 163 -13.62 4.33 5.55
N TRP A 164 -13.30 4.13 6.81
CA TRP A 164 -12.87 5.16 7.74
C TRP A 164 -11.70 4.66 8.58
N VAL A 165 -10.64 5.43 8.69
CA VAL A 165 -9.42 5.11 9.47
C VAL A 165 -9.13 6.15 10.56
N GLY A 166 -9.92 7.20 10.65
CA GLY A 166 -9.78 8.24 11.67
C GLY A 166 -10.33 7.82 13.04
N GLU A 167 -9.96 8.55 14.09
CA GLU A 167 -10.42 8.26 15.45
C GLU A 167 -11.88 8.66 15.67
N ALA A 168 -12.34 9.74 15.03
CA ALA A 168 -13.73 10.21 15.07
C ALA A 168 -14.47 9.89 13.78
N ALA A 169 -15.57 9.21 13.88
CA ALA A 169 -16.48 8.98 12.76
C ALA A 169 -17.77 9.76 12.98
#